data_34a56d3911b089e011fc08c3f75a5040
#
_entry.id   34a56d3911b089e011fc08c3f75a5040
#
_cell.length_a   1.000
_cell.length_b   1.000
_cell.length_c   1.000
_cell.angle_alpha   90.00
_cell.angle_beta   90.00
_cell.angle_gamma   90.00
#
_symmetry.space_group_name_H-M   'P 1'
#
loop_
_entity.id
_entity.type
_entity.pdbx_description
1 polymer ?
#
loop_
_entity_poly.entity_id
_entity_poly.type
_entity_poly.pdbx_seq_one_letter_code
_entity_poly.pdbx_strand_id
1 'polypeptide(L)'
;VYKRQDEENYELILKKYFHIGIAVDTEHGLMVPKIRNADSKKIEDLSIELKDISEKCRNLKIDKKEFFGGSMTITSLGGIGGTFFTPIINPPEVAILGIGKIVERSKNLMLPLSLSYDHRVVNGADAARFCNELKDNLGQNFAYKLSL
;
A
#
# COMPACT_ATOMS: atom_id res chain seq x y z
N VAL A 1 -4.08 8.81 6.67
CA VAL A 1 -2.80 8.21 6.26
C VAL A 1 -2.15 8.91 5.07
N TYR A 2 -2.89 9.64 4.24
CA TYR A 2 -2.38 10.37 3.07
C TYR A 2 -1.83 11.75 3.46
N LYS A 3 -0.78 11.75 4.27
CA LYS A 3 -0.17 12.95 4.84
C LYS A 3 1.34 12.95 4.56
N ARG A 4 1.95 14.11 4.62
CA ARG A 4 3.40 14.32 4.65
C ARG A 4 3.72 15.39 5.68
N GLN A 5 4.77 15.18 6.44
CA GLN A 5 5.30 16.21 7.32
C GLN A 5 6.38 17.01 6.57
N ASP A 6 6.28 18.33 6.66
CA ASP A 6 7.34 19.26 6.27
C ASP A 6 8.03 19.74 7.56
N GLU A 7 9.19 19.17 7.84
CA GLU A 7 9.93 19.45 9.07
C GLU A 7 10.60 20.84 9.04
N GLU A 8 10.92 21.35 7.85
CA GLU A 8 11.55 22.67 7.71
C GLU A 8 10.56 23.80 7.98
N ASN A 9 9.33 23.65 7.54
CA ASN A 9 8.27 24.65 7.69
C ASN A 9 7.31 24.35 8.83
N TYR A 10 7.47 23.26 9.56
CA TYR A 10 6.55 22.79 10.61
C TYR A 10 5.10 22.62 10.11
N GLU A 11 4.93 22.19 8.86
CA GLU A 11 3.62 22.03 8.23
C GLU A 11 3.23 20.57 8.07
N LEU A 12 1.92 20.31 8.11
CA LEU A 12 1.32 19.04 7.76
C LEU A 12 0.65 19.14 6.39
N ILE A 13 1.22 18.50 5.39
CA ILE A 13 0.69 18.51 4.03
C ILE A 13 -0.34 17.37 3.90
N LEU A 14 -1.60 17.73 3.67
CA LEU A 14 -2.67 16.79 3.35
C LEU A 14 -2.71 16.56 1.84
N LYS A 15 -2.37 15.35 1.41
CA LYS A 15 -2.38 14.99 -0.01
C LYS A 15 -3.81 14.75 -0.49
N LYS A 16 -4.17 15.39 -1.61
CA LYS A 16 -5.47 15.23 -2.28
C LYS A 16 -5.40 14.31 -3.50
N TYR A 17 -4.37 13.47 -3.57
CA TYR A 17 -4.16 12.49 -4.64
C TYR A 17 -3.80 11.13 -4.04
N PHE A 18 -4.08 10.06 -4.77
CA PHE A 18 -3.89 8.69 -4.32
C PHE A 18 -2.87 7.98 -5.22
N HIS A 19 -1.57 8.25 -4.95
CA HIS A 19 -0.45 7.58 -5.60
C HIS A 19 0.06 6.50 -4.66
N ILE A 20 -0.19 5.24 -5.01
CA ILE A 20 0.11 4.10 -4.14
C ILE A 20 1.44 3.48 -4.54
N GLY A 21 2.39 3.49 -3.60
CA GLY A 21 3.64 2.76 -3.73
C GLY A 21 3.42 1.26 -3.61
N ILE A 22 4.04 0.50 -4.48
CA ILE A 22 4.01 -0.96 -4.39
C ILE A 22 5.44 -1.46 -4.21
N ALA A 23 5.70 -2.17 -3.12
CA ALA A 23 7.01 -2.76 -2.88
C ALA A 23 7.23 -3.96 -3.81
N VAL A 24 8.24 -3.89 -4.64
CA VAL A 24 8.63 -4.92 -5.61
C VAL A 24 10.01 -5.43 -5.25
N ASP A 25 10.11 -6.72 -4.95
CA ASP A 25 11.38 -7.41 -4.75
C ASP A 25 12.03 -7.72 -6.10
N THR A 26 13.32 -7.37 -6.23
CA THR A 26 14.11 -7.57 -7.45
C THR A 26 15.51 -8.07 -7.08
N GLU A 27 16.23 -8.64 -8.05
CA GLU A 27 17.64 -9.04 -7.88
C GLU A 27 18.56 -7.87 -7.54
N HIS A 28 18.12 -6.64 -7.79
CA HIS A 28 18.84 -5.40 -7.51
C HIS A 28 18.42 -4.72 -6.21
N GLY A 29 17.60 -5.41 -5.40
CA GLY A 29 17.03 -4.91 -4.14
C GLY A 29 15.58 -4.49 -4.26
N LEU A 30 15.05 -3.95 -3.17
CA LEU A 30 13.66 -3.53 -3.06
C LEU A 30 13.43 -2.20 -3.81
N MET A 31 12.44 -2.19 -4.68
CA MET A 31 11.98 -1.00 -5.40
C MET A 31 10.54 -0.67 -5.04
N VAL A 32 10.20 0.61 -4.94
CA VAL A 32 8.84 1.05 -4.56
C VAL A 32 8.28 2.05 -5.57
N PRO A 33 7.96 1.59 -6.79
CA PRO A 33 7.31 2.42 -7.80
C PRO A 33 5.90 2.83 -7.38
N LYS A 34 5.35 3.86 -8.01
CA LYS A 34 4.04 4.42 -7.68
C LYS A 34 3.03 4.17 -8.80
N ILE A 35 1.90 3.57 -8.44
CA ILE A 35 0.68 3.58 -9.25
C ILE A 35 0.00 4.92 -8.98
N ARG A 36 -0.09 5.77 -10.01
CA ARG A 36 -0.62 7.13 -9.87
C ARG A 36 -2.13 7.15 -10.05
N ASN A 37 -2.81 8.05 -9.30
CA ASN A 37 -4.26 8.24 -9.36
C ASN A 37 -5.03 6.91 -9.29
N ALA A 38 -4.69 6.09 -8.30
CA ALA A 38 -5.28 4.76 -8.13
C ALA A 38 -6.80 4.80 -7.93
N ASP A 39 -7.31 5.90 -7.35
CA ASP A 39 -8.73 6.16 -7.11
C ASP A 39 -9.55 6.39 -8.39
N SER A 40 -8.92 6.73 -9.50
CA SER A 40 -9.57 6.98 -10.79
C SER A 40 -9.51 5.78 -11.76
N LYS A 41 -8.93 4.67 -11.32
CA LYS A 41 -8.70 3.48 -12.16
C LYS A 41 -9.60 2.32 -11.77
N LYS A 42 -10.01 1.54 -12.75
CA LYS A 42 -10.69 0.26 -12.53
C LYS A 42 -9.71 -0.80 -12.06
N ILE A 43 -10.21 -1.85 -11.45
CA ILE A 43 -9.39 -2.96 -10.94
C ILE A 43 -8.61 -3.66 -12.06
N GLU A 44 -9.22 -3.82 -13.22
CA GLU A 44 -8.57 -4.41 -14.40
C GLU A 44 -7.34 -3.57 -14.80
N ASP A 45 -7.50 -2.25 -14.89
CA ASP A 45 -6.42 -1.32 -15.24
C ASP A 45 -5.29 -1.33 -14.19
N LEU A 46 -5.66 -1.34 -12.90
CA LEU A 46 -4.71 -1.46 -11.80
C LEU A 46 -3.92 -2.78 -11.86
N SER A 47 -4.58 -3.88 -12.21
CA SER A 47 -3.95 -5.20 -12.35
C SER A 47 -2.92 -5.23 -13.48
N ILE A 48 -3.27 -4.64 -14.64
CA ILE A 48 -2.39 -4.54 -15.80
C ILE A 48 -1.19 -3.64 -15.47
N GLU A 49 -1.44 -2.47 -14.89
CA GLU A 49 -0.37 -1.52 -14.52
C GLU A 49 0.56 -2.08 -13.46
N LEU A 50 0.03 -2.81 -12.47
CA LEU A 50 0.83 -3.47 -11.43
C LEU A 50 1.79 -4.51 -12.05
N LYS A 51 1.32 -5.29 -13.01
CA LYS A 51 2.15 -6.26 -13.71
C LYS A 51 3.25 -5.57 -14.53
N ASP A 52 2.89 -4.57 -15.33
CA ASP A 52 3.83 -3.80 -16.17
C ASP A 52 4.91 -3.11 -15.32
N ILE A 53 4.50 -2.43 -14.26
CA ILE A 53 5.43 -1.72 -13.36
C ILE A 53 6.39 -2.68 -12.66
N SER A 54 5.89 -3.84 -12.25
CA SER A 54 6.72 -4.89 -11.60
C SER A 54 7.75 -5.48 -12.56
N GLU A 55 7.37 -5.71 -13.81
CA GLU A 55 8.28 -6.19 -14.86
C GLU A 55 9.33 -5.12 -15.20
N LYS A 56 8.95 -3.87 -15.30
CA LYS A 56 9.88 -2.74 -15.51
C LYS A 56 10.90 -2.60 -14.38
N CYS A 57 10.49 -2.79 -13.12
CA CYS A 57 11.40 -2.79 -11.98
C CYS A 57 12.42 -3.91 -12.09
N ARG A 58 11.99 -5.16 -12.32
CA ARG A 58 12.87 -6.33 -12.43
C ARG A 58 13.88 -6.20 -13.58
N ASN A 59 13.48 -5.54 -14.66
CA ASN A 59 14.32 -5.32 -15.85
C ASN A 59 15.10 -4.00 -15.82
N LEU A 60 15.08 -3.22 -14.73
CA LEU A 60 15.69 -1.89 -14.60
C LEU A 60 15.26 -0.90 -15.70
N LYS A 61 14.03 -1.05 -16.23
CA LYS A 61 13.45 -0.20 -17.28
C LYS A 61 12.47 0.84 -16.77
N ILE A 62 12.40 1.01 -15.45
CA ILE A 62 11.50 1.98 -14.83
C ILE A 62 12.13 3.37 -14.78
N ASP A 63 11.31 4.40 -15.04
CA ASP A 63 11.76 5.79 -14.93
C ASP A 63 11.91 6.17 -13.45
N LYS A 64 12.99 6.89 -13.12
CA LYS A 64 13.26 7.37 -11.76
C LYS A 64 12.12 8.21 -11.16
N LYS A 65 11.36 8.94 -11.98
CA LYS A 65 10.22 9.75 -11.53
C LYS A 65 9.11 8.89 -10.87
N GLU A 66 9.00 7.61 -11.25
CA GLU A 66 7.97 6.72 -10.71
C GLU A 66 8.20 6.32 -9.24
N PHE A 67 9.35 6.65 -8.67
CA PHE A 67 9.64 6.38 -7.26
C PHE A 67 9.21 7.52 -6.32
N PHE A 68 8.79 8.67 -6.84
CA PHE A 68 8.51 9.85 -6.03
C PHE A 68 7.02 10.21 -5.99
N GLY A 69 6.64 10.98 -4.97
CA GLY A 69 5.30 11.55 -4.85
C GLY A 69 4.24 10.59 -4.33
N GLY A 70 4.61 9.46 -3.73
CA GLY A 70 3.67 8.52 -3.14
C GLY A 70 2.82 9.11 -2.01
N SER A 71 1.62 8.60 -1.85
CA SER A 71 0.71 8.93 -0.74
C SER A 71 0.85 7.93 0.39
N MET A 72 1.00 6.65 0.06
CA MET A 72 1.14 5.52 0.96
C MET A 72 1.76 4.36 0.19
N THR A 73 2.45 3.47 0.86
CA THR A 73 3.02 2.25 0.26
C THR A 73 2.27 1.00 0.72
N ILE A 74 2.14 0.03 -0.17
CA ILE A 74 1.69 -1.34 0.12
C ILE A 74 2.87 -2.28 -0.13
N THR A 75 3.12 -3.17 0.84
CA THR A 75 4.12 -4.23 0.73
C THR A 75 3.48 -5.58 1.03
N SER A 76 3.81 -6.61 0.25
CA SER A 76 3.23 -7.94 0.42
C SER A 76 4.32 -9.00 0.57
N LEU A 77 4.22 -9.78 1.63
CA LEU A 77 5.01 -11.00 1.83
C LEU A 77 4.19 -12.27 1.60
N GLY A 78 2.95 -12.12 1.14
CA GLY A 78 2.03 -13.25 0.98
C GLY A 78 2.53 -14.36 0.06
N GLY A 79 3.31 -14.03 -0.96
CA GLY A 79 3.92 -14.98 -1.88
C GLY A 79 5.17 -15.68 -1.34
N ILE A 80 5.87 -15.06 -0.38
CA ILE A 80 7.11 -15.59 0.20
C ILE A 80 6.79 -16.38 1.48
N GLY A 81 5.92 -15.84 2.33
CA GLY A 81 5.53 -16.41 3.61
C GLY A 81 5.45 -15.34 4.70
N GLY A 82 5.02 -15.75 5.90
CA GLY A 82 4.81 -14.82 7.02
C GLY A 82 3.38 -14.31 7.09
N THR A 83 2.79 -14.39 8.29
CA THR A 83 1.40 -13.99 8.52
C THR A 83 1.31 -12.54 8.98
N PHE A 84 2.19 -12.13 9.89
CA PHE A 84 2.28 -10.76 10.39
C PHE A 84 3.73 -10.29 10.36
N PHE A 85 3.92 -9.03 10.03
CA PHE A 85 5.21 -8.35 10.07
C PHE A 85 4.99 -6.85 10.27
N THR A 86 6.02 -6.14 10.63
CA THR A 86 5.99 -4.69 10.81
C THR A 86 6.79 -4.05 9.67
N PRO A 87 6.14 -3.56 8.61
CA PRO A 87 6.84 -2.89 7.54
C PRO A 87 7.40 -1.55 8.00
N ILE A 88 8.53 -1.16 7.42
CA ILE A 88 9.16 0.14 7.68
C ILE A 88 8.57 1.17 6.72
N ILE A 89 8.16 2.32 7.25
CA ILE A 89 7.59 3.41 6.46
C ILE A 89 8.62 3.91 5.45
N ASN A 90 8.17 4.16 4.22
CA ASN A 90 8.97 4.69 3.14
C ASN A 90 8.89 6.23 3.10
N PRO A 91 9.86 6.96 3.69
CA PRO A 91 9.80 8.42 3.72
C PRO A 91 9.73 9.05 2.32
N PRO A 92 9.06 10.17 2.13
CA PRO A 92 8.36 11.01 3.11
C PRO A 92 6.89 10.63 3.36
N GLU A 93 6.48 9.42 3.02
CA GLU A 93 5.17 8.89 3.38
C GLU A 93 5.09 8.67 4.90
N VAL A 94 3.86 8.62 5.43
CA VAL A 94 3.63 8.48 6.89
C VAL A 94 2.93 7.18 7.25
N ALA A 95 2.67 6.32 6.28
CA ALA A 95 2.06 5.01 6.50
C ALA A 95 2.45 3.99 5.44
N ILE A 96 2.49 2.73 5.83
CA ILE A 96 2.70 1.57 4.96
C ILE A 96 1.80 0.44 5.41
N LEU A 97 1.14 -0.22 4.44
CA LEU A 97 0.29 -1.38 4.67
C LEU A 97 1.05 -2.66 4.29
N GLY A 98 1.22 -3.55 5.26
CA GLY A 98 1.76 -4.88 5.06
C GLY A 98 0.64 -5.91 4.81
N ILE A 99 0.80 -6.75 3.79
CA ILE A 99 -0.11 -7.84 3.45
C ILE A 99 0.62 -9.16 3.69
N GLY A 100 0.12 -9.95 4.65
CA GLY A 100 0.66 -11.26 4.98
C GLY A 100 0.10 -12.37 4.10
N LYS A 101 0.57 -13.60 4.34
CA LYS A 101 0.06 -14.80 3.67
C LYS A 101 -1.35 -15.12 4.14
N ILE A 102 -2.23 -15.43 3.20
CA ILE A 102 -3.57 -15.93 3.52
C ILE A 102 -3.47 -17.21 4.36
N VAL A 103 -4.19 -17.26 5.45
CA VAL A 103 -4.28 -18.41 6.35
C VAL A 103 -5.73 -18.86 6.50
N GLU A 104 -5.93 -20.16 6.61
CA GLU A 104 -7.24 -20.70 6.95
C GLU A 104 -7.42 -20.72 8.47
N ARG A 105 -8.53 -20.16 8.96
CA ARG A 105 -8.92 -20.19 10.36
C ARG A 105 -10.42 -20.47 10.47
N SER A 106 -10.77 -21.58 11.12
CA SER A 106 -12.17 -21.99 11.31
C SER A 106 -12.97 -22.03 10.00
N LYS A 107 -12.41 -22.60 8.95
CA LYS A 107 -12.96 -22.71 7.58
C LYS A 107 -13.13 -21.36 6.84
N ASN A 108 -12.58 -20.28 7.36
CA ASN A 108 -12.53 -19.00 6.67
C ASN A 108 -11.12 -18.68 6.22
N LEU A 109 -10.99 -18.10 5.04
CA LEU A 109 -9.74 -17.56 4.56
C LEU A 109 -9.53 -16.17 5.15
N MET A 110 -8.45 -16.00 5.89
CA MET A 110 -8.10 -14.74 6.54
C MET A 110 -6.88 -14.13 5.88
N LEU A 111 -6.98 -12.87 5.47
CA LEU A 111 -5.87 -12.09 4.97
C LEU A 111 -5.31 -11.20 6.09
N PRO A 112 -4.13 -11.51 6.64
CA PRO A 112 -3.51 -10.67 7.67
C PRO A 112 -3.05 -9.35 7.08
N LEU A 113 -3.41 -8.25 7.74
CA LEU A 113 -2.99 -6.90 7.39
C LEU A 113 -2.26 -6.27 8.58
N SER A 114 -1.17 -5.58 8.31
CA SER A 114 -0.40 -4.83 9.30
C SER A 114 -0.22 -3.38 8.82
N LEU A 115 -0.57 -2.41 9.63
CA LEU A 115 -0.41 -1.00 9.32
C LEU A 115 0.68 -0.40 10.22
N SER A 116 1.78 0.07 9.61
CA SER A 116 2.75 0.92 10.29
C SER A 116 2.50 2.37 9.91
N TYR A 117 2.57 3.28 10.88
CA TYR A 117 2.33 4.71 10.64
C TYR A 117 3.17 5.59 11.58
N ASP A 118 3.45 6.81 11.14
CA ASP A 118 4.12 7.82 11.93
C ASP A 118 3.14 8.44 12.94
N HIS A 119 3.31 8.09 14.22
CA HIS A 119 2.41 8.52 15.28
C HIS A 119 2.48 10.03 15.59
N ARG A 120 3.46 10.74 15.03
CA ARG A 120 3.54 12.21 15.13
C ARG A 120 2.44 12.90 14.31
N VAL A 121 1.96 12.25 13.24
CA VAL A 121 0.99 12.83 12.29
C VAL A 121 -0.28 12.00 12.08
N VAL A 122 -0.28 10.74 12.51
CA VAL A 122 -1.45 9.85 12.49
C VAL A 122 -1.70 9.36 13.91
N ASN A 123 -2.88 9.64 14.46
CA ASN A 123 -3.23 9.13 15.78
C ASN A 123 -3.79 7.69 15.69
N GLY A 124 -3.80 6.98 16.83
CA GLY A 124 -4.26 5.60 16.90
C GLY A 124 -5.72 5.41 16.50
N ALA A 125 -6.58 6.38 16.79
CA ALA A 125 -8.00 6.32 16.43
C ALA A 125 -8.19 6.41 14.91
N ASP A 126 -7.45 7.28 14.21
CA ASP A 126 -7.49 7.38 12.75
C ASP A 126 -6.95 6.12 12.10
N ALA A 127 -5.87 5.55 12.62
CA ALA A 127 -5.32 4.28 12.14
C ALA A 127 -6.33 3.13 12.31
N ALA A 128 -7.00 3.05 13.45
CA ALA A 128 -8.01 2.04 13.73
C ALA A 128 -9.24 2.18 12.81
N ARG A 129 -9.73 3.41 12.58
CA ARG A 129 -10.83 3.66 11.63
C ARG A 129 -10.44 3.23 10.21
N PHE A 130 -9.24 3.58 9.76
CA PHE A 130 -8.72 3.17 8.46
C PHE A 130 -8.68 1.64 8.32
N CYS A 131 -8.18 0.91 9.32
CA CYS A 131 -8.14 -0.55 9.31
C CYS A 131 -9.54 -1.18 9.29
N ASN A 132 -10.50 -0.61 10.05
CA ASN A 132 -11.88 -1.08 10.04
C ASN A 132 -12.54 -0.85 8.67
N GLU A 133 -12.33 0.29 8.06
CA GLU A 133 -12.85 0.58 6.73
C GLU A 133 -12.25 -0.34 5.64
N LEU A 134 -10.95 -0.63 5.71
CA LEU A 134 -10.34 -1.67 4.88
C LEU A 134 -10.97 -3.03 5.07
N LYS A 135 -11.16 -3.46 6.31
CA LYS A 135 -11.80 -4.74 6.65
C LYS A 135 -13.21 -4.82 6.07
N ASP A 136 -14.01 -3.76 6.22
CA ASP A 136 -15.40 -3.73 5.76
C ASP A 136 -15.48 -3.71 4.22
N ASN A 137 -14.53 -3.06 3.57
CA ASN A 137 -14.46 -3.03 2.10
C ASN A 137 -13.90 -4.32 1.48
N LEU A 138 -12.97 -4.99 2.15
CA LEU A 138 -12.36 -6.25 1.71
C LEU A 138 -13.08 -7.50 2.29
N GLY A 139 -14.21 -7.32 2.97
CA GLY A 139 -14.98 -8.38 3.62
C GLY A 139 -15.77 -9.27 2.66
N GLN A 140 -16.76 -9.98 3.21
CA GLN A 140 -17.54 -11.02 2.50
C GLN A 140 -18.19 -10.56 1.18
N ASN A 141 -18.51 -9.26 1.05
CA ASN A 141 -19.13 -8.70 -0.15
C ASN A 141 -18.15 -8.10 -1.16
N PHE A 142 -16.84 -8.35 -0.99
CA PHE A 142 -15.82 -7.75 -1.85
C PHE A 142 -16.01 -8.12 -3.33
N ALA A 143 -16.22 -9.41 -3.62
CA ALA A 143 -16.47 -9.87 -5.00
C ALA A 143 -17.72 -9.23 -5.63
N TYR A 144 -18.78 -9.04 -4.83
CA TYR A 144 -20.01 -8.35 -5.30
C TYR A 144 -19.75 -6.87 -5.59
N LYS A 145 -18.99 -6.19 -4.73
CA LYS A 145 -18.61 -4.78 -4.95
C LYS A 145 -17.75 -4.58 -6.19
N LEU A 146 -17.00 -5.58 -6.60
CA LEU A 146 -16.19 -5.54 -7.83
C LEU A 146 -16.98 -5.73 -9.10
N SER A 147 -18.18 -6.33 -9.02
CA SER A 147 -19.06 -6.60 -10.18
C SER A 147 -20.02 -5.45 -10.49
N LEU A 148 -20.04 -4.41 -9.68
CA LEU A 148 -20.82 -3.17 -9.87
C LEU A 148 -19.97 -2.07 -10.50
#